data_095cc69b33ea7d758c3912ec4a894be1
#
_entry.id   095cc69b33ea7d758c3912ec4a894be1
#
_cell.length_a   1.000
_cell.length_b   1.000
_cell.length_c   1.000
_cell.angle_alpha   90.00
_cell.angle_beta   90.00
_cell.angle_gamma   90.00
#
_symmetry.space_group_name_H-M   'P 1'
#
loop_
_entity.id
_entity.type
_entity.pdbx_description
1 polymer ?
#
loop_
_entity_poly.entity_id
_entity_poly.type
_entity_poly.pdbx_seq_one_letter_code
_entity_poly.pdbx_strand_id
1 'polypeptide(L)'
;MVDREPASVLLPTTEWGPACEQLAAGIADGDELLVLCDTAADPVAGHETPDGVDVVVAGEPQGCSGKANALACGMERASNDRFVWTDDDFARPESWLEQLVADYERVGPASELPVFVGADPLSRLLEPLYAYGTFGLYRADVPWGGALVFDRSDVDAERVRADLRRTVSDDGLLSERLEVTQQRRVRRVEIGGSLRASLERHVRFVQTFRRFGPRGLAGATAWFGLLGLLCVLAPLPGAALVAATTAGVYAALDIRRPSVFWSPLSVLAFVPLLVYALARRTFVWSGRRYRWRGKFDTTVVGAVDDPPETRPAEA
;
A
#
# COMPACT_ATOMS: atom_id res chain seq x y z
N MET A 1 -7.18 -13.00 29.23
CA MET A 1 -7.13 -11.85 28.33
C MET A 1 -5.96 -11.00 28.80
N VAL A 2 -5.01 -10.71 27.93
CA VAL A 2 -3.95 -9.72 28.22
C VAL A 2 -4.67 -8.36 28.19
N ASP A 3 -4.50 -7.58 29.24
CA ASP A 3 -5.07 -6.23 29.36
C ASP A 3 -4.25 -5.32 28.42
N ARG A 4 -4.66 -5.26 27.12
CA ARG A 4 -4.05 -4.41 26.09
C ARG A 4 -4.89 -3.15 25.89
N GLU A 5 -4.24 -2.07 25.51
CA GLU A 5 -4.97 -0.86 25.14
C GLU A 5 -5.83 -1.10 23.89
N PRO A 6 -7.07 -0.60 23.88
CA PRO A 6 -7.96 -0.75 22.72
C PRO A 6 -7.47 0.05 21.52
N ALA A 7 -7.83 -0.41 20.33
CA ALA A 7 -7.39 0.16 19.07
C ALA A 7 -8.57 0.61 18.20
N SER A 8 -8.37 1.70 17.46
CA SER A 8 -9.25 2.12 16.37
C SER A 8 -8.67 1.61 15.05
N VAL A 9 -9.36 0.67 14.43
CA VAL A 9 -8.99 0.10 13.13
C VAL A 9 -9.61 0.95 12.02
N LEU A 10 -8.78 1.51 11.15
CA LEU A 10 -9.19 2.39 10.05
C LEU A 10 -9.09 1.64 8.74
N LEU A 11 -10.24 1.35 8.12
CA LEU A 11 -10.36 0.60 6.87
C LEU A 11 -11.01 1.47 5.78
N PRO A 12 -10.23 2.13 4.90
CA PRO A 12 -10.77 2.78 3.71
C PRO A 12 -11.30 1.74 2.71
N THR A 13 -12.60 1.76 2.42
CA THR A 13 -13.22 0.92 1.39
C THR A 13 -14.56 1.51 0.96
N THR A 14 -15.00 1.19 -0.26
CA THR A 14 -16.30 1.63 -0.79
C THR A 14 -17.36 0.52 -0.78
N GLU A 15 -16.96 -0.71 -0.46
CA GLU A 15 -17.86 -1.87 -0.45
C GLU A 15 -17.66 -2.69 0.82
N TRP A 16 -18.74 -3.31 1.30
CA TRP A 16 -18.63 -4.30 2.35
C TRP A 16 -18.16 -5.64 1.76
N GLY A 17 -16.98 -6.07 2.15
CA GLY A 17 -16.34 -7.26 1.63
C GLY A 17 -15.63 -8.09 2.69
N PRO A 18 -14.89 -9.15 2.29
CA PRO A 18 -14.23 -10.06 3.21
C PRO A 18 -13.32 -9.38 4.23
N ALA A 19 -12.70 -8.26 3.87
CA ALA A 19 -11.88 -7.47 4.80
C ALA A 19 -12.70 -6.90 5.96
N CYS A 20 -13.90 -6.37 5.66
CA CYS A 20 -14.82 -5.86 6.70
C CYS A 20 -15.27 -6.99 7.62
N GLU A 21 -15.66 -8.13 7.06
CA GLU A 21 -16.12 -9.31 7.83
C GLU A 21 -15.02 -9.87 8.72
N GLN A 22 -13.80 -10.03 8.18
CA GLN A 22 -12.65 -10.52 8.94
C GLN A 22 -12.27 -9.60 10.09
N LEU A 23 -12.27 -8.28 9.85
CA LEU A 23 -11.94 -7.30 10.89
C LEU A 23 -13.05 -7.19 11.93
N ALA A 24 -14.32 -7.15 11.51
CA ALA A 24 -15.46 -7.11 12.42
C ALA A 24 -15.50 -8.34 13.35
N ALA A 25 -15.12 -9.52 12.85
CA ALA A 25 -15.02 -10.74 13.67
C ALA A 25 -13.76 -10.76 14.57
N GLY A 26 -12.76 -9.93 14.29
CA GLY A 26 -11.46 -9.92 14.98
C GLY A 26 -11.27 -8.80 15.99
N ILE A 27 -12.18 -7.82 16.09
CA ILE A 27 -12.13 -6.75 17.10
C ILE A 27 -12.44 -7.32 18.49
N ALA A 28 -11.70 -6.87 19.50
CA ALA A 28 -11.91 -7.24 20.91
C ALA A 28 -12.75 -6.17 21.63
N ASP A 29 -13.14 -6.47 22.87
CA ASP A 29 -13.85 -5.50 23.71
C ASP A 29 -13.05 -4.21 23.86
N GLY A 30 -13.67 -3.08 23.56
CA GLY A 30 -13.05 -1.75 23.58
C GLY A 30 -12.40 -1.32 22.25
N ASP A 31 -12.10 -2.24 21.33
CA ASP A 31 -11.70 -1.87 19.96
C ASP A 31 -12.88 -1.29 19.19
N GLU A 32 -12.59 -0.51 18.18
CA GLU A 32 -13.56 -0.09 17.16
C GLU A 32 -13.03 -0.33 15.76
N LEU A 33 -13.91 -0.67 14.83
CA LEU A 33 -13.63 -0.70 13.39
C LEU A 33 -14.35 0.45 12.71
N LEU A 34 -13.60 1.38 12.15
CA LEU A 34 -14.13 2.47 11.33
C LEU A 34 -13.95 2.10 9.85
N VAL A 35 -15.04 1.74 9.20
CA VAL A 35 -15.10 1.49 7.76
C VAL A 35 -15.34 2.83 7.07
N LEU A 36 -14.35 3.29 6.31
CA LEU A 36 -14.27 4.66 5.83
C LEU A 36 -14.56 4.71 4.32
N CYS A 37 -15.66 5.34 3.93
CA CYS A 37 -16.04 5.52 2.53
C CYS A 37 -16.07 7.01 2.12
N ASP A 38 -16.08 7.27 0.81
CA ASP A 38 -16.02 8.64 0.30
C ASP A 38 -17.39 9.33 0.34
N THR A 39 -18.47 8.62 0.01
CA THR A 39 -19.80 9.22 -0.14
C THR A 39 -20.90 8.33 0.45
N ALA A 40 -22.06 8.94 0.75
CA ALA A 40 -23.24 8.18 1.15
C ALA A 40 -23.84 7.32 0.01
N ALA A 41 -23.37 7.48 -1.22
CA ALA A 41 -23.75 6.65 -2.36
C ALA A 41 -22.87 5.40 -2.52
N ASP A 42 -21.76 5.29 -1.77
CA ASP A 42 -20.93 4.11 -1.81
C ASP A 42 -21.70 2.92 -1.21
N PRO A 43 -21.59 1.72 -1.81
CA PRO A 43 -22.35 0.54 -1.37
C PRO A 43 -22.22 0.23 0.11
N VAL A 44 -21.07 0.48 0.72
CA VAL A 44 -20.83 0.23 2.14
C VAL A 44 -21.57 1.20 3.05
N ALA A 45 -21.92 2.41 2.59
CA ALA A 45 -22.53 3.46 3.43
C ALA A 45 -23.90 3.09 4.01
N GLY A 46 -24.62 2.19 3.34
CA GLY A 46 -25.93 1.69 3.79
C GLY A 46 -25.90 0.30 4.45
N HIS A 47 -24.71 -0.22 4.73
CA HIS A 47 -24.57 -1.55 5.32
C HIS A 47 -24.91 -1.54 6.81
N GLU A 48 -25.70 -2.54 7.28
CA GLU A 48 -25.93 -2.75 8.70
C GLU A 48 -24.70 -3.36 9.35
N THR A 49 -24.19 -2.72 10.40
CA THR A 49 -22.95 -3.11 11.06
C THR A 49 -23.19 -3.79 12.40
N PRO A 50 -22.35 -4.73 12.82
CA PRO A 50 -22.37 -5.28 14.18
C PRO A 50 -21.85 -4.26 15.19
N ASP A 51 -22.02 -4.56 16.49
CA ASP A 51 -21.50 -3.75 17.58
C ASP A 51 -19.99 -3.54 17.46
N GLY A 52 -19.52 -2.32 17.73
CA GLY A 52 -18.10 -1.95 17.62
C GLY A 52 -17.64 -1.63 16.20
N VAL A 53 -18.52 -1.65 15.20
CA VAL A 53 -18.20 -1.31 13.82
C VAL A 53 -19.07 -0.14 13.35
N ASP A 54 -18.43 0.92 12.88
CA ASP A 54 -19.09 2.10 12.34
C ASP A 54 -18.69 2.35 10.89
N VAL A 55 -19.67 2.68 10.04
CA VAL A 55 -19.41 3.21 8.69
C VAL A 55 -19.37 4.72 8.75
N VAL A 56 -18.25 5.29 8.32
CA VAL A 56 -18.00 6.72 8.34
C VAL A 56 -17.85 7.28 6.93
N VAL A 57 -18.70 8.24 6.57
CA VAL A 57 -18.59 8.94 5.28
C VAL A 57 -17.60 10.10 5.44
N ALA A 58 -16.46 9.99 4.77
CA ALA A 58 -15.37 10.96 4.84
C ALA A 58 -15.58 12.21 3.97
N GLY A 59 -16.50 12.16 3.01
CA GLY A 59 -16.68 13.16 1.98
C GLY A 59 -15.73 12.97 0.78
N GLU A 60 -16.10 13.56 -0.36
CA GLU A 60 -15.29 13.45 -1.58
C GLU A 60 -13.91 14.12 -1.41
N PRO A 61 -12.81 13.45 -1.85
CA PRO A 61 -11.48 14.02 -1.80
C PRO A 61 -11.35 15.19 -2.78
N GLN A 62 -10.77 16.29 -2.33
CA GLN A 62 -10.56 17.48 -3.19
C GLN A 62 -9.09 17.72 -3.54
N GLY A 63 -8.22 17.70 -2.54
CA GLY A 63 -6.78 17.96 -2.68
C GLY A 63 -5.90 16.76 -2.36
N CYS A 64 -6.46 15.57 -2.25
CA CYS A 64 -5.80 14.33 -1.82
C CYS A 64 -6.39 13.11 -2.52
N SER A 65 -5.86 11.91 -2.22
CA SER A 65 -6.51 10.66 -2.62
C SER A 65 -7.72 10.34 -1.73
N GLY A 66 -8.64 9.50 -2.22
CA GLY A 66 -9.77 8.99 -1.42
C GLY A 66 -9.29 8.32 -0.13
N LYS A 67 -8.29 7.40 -0.26
CA LYS A 67 -7.70 6.73 0.90
C LYS A 67 -7.12 7.72 1.92
N ALA A 68 -6.34 8.71 1.49
CA ALA A 68 -5.75 9.69 2.40
C ALA A 68 -6.83 10.56 3.09
N ASN A 69 -7.89 10.96 2.36
CA ASN A 69 -9.03 11.68 2.93
C ASN A 69 -9.76 10.82 3.96
N ALA A 70 -10.03 9.57 3.64
CA ALA A 70 -10.69 8.61 4.52
C ALA A 70 -9.89 8.40 5.82
N LEU A 71 -8.59 8.15 5.73
CA LEU A 71 -7.73 8.01 6.90
C LEU A 71 -7.69 9.28 7.76
N ALA A 72 -7.62 10.47 7.16
CA ALA A 72 -7.68 11.73 7.90
C ALA A 72 -9.01 11.88 8.66
N CYS A 73 -10.13 11.50 8.04
CA CYS A 73 -11.45 11.48 8.69
C CYS A 73 -11.50 10.43 9.79
N GLY A 74 -11.00 9.23 9.55
CA GLY A 74 -10.95 8.15 10.54
C GLY A 74 -10.17 8.56 11.79
N MET A 75 -8.99 9.18 11.63
CA MET A 75 -8.21 9.69 12.77
C MET A 75 -8.94 10.77 13.59
N GLU A 76 -9.88 11.53 12.98
CA GLU A 76 -10.71 12.50 13.69
C GLU A 76 -11.85 11.86 14.47
N ARG A 77 -12.39 10.74 13.94
CA ARG A 77 -13.52 10.04 14.51
C ARG A 77 -13.14 9.00 15.55
N ALA A 78 -11.91 8.51 15.45
CA ALA A 78 -11.39 7.45 16.31
C ALA A 78 -11.44 7.82 17.79
N SER A 79 -12.03 6.93 18.59
CA SER A 79 -12.19 7.05 20.04
C SER A 79 -10.96 6.61 20.82
N ASN A 80 -10.15 5.70 20.23
CA ASN A 80 -8.94 5.20 20.86
C ASN A 80 -7.69 5.96 20.37
N ASP A 81 -6.65 6.00 21.19
CA ASP A 81 -5.39 6.63 20.83
C ASP A 81 -4.53 5.73 19.93
N ARG A 82 -4.70 4.40 19.99
CA ARG A 82 -4.02 3.45 19.14
C ARG A 82 -4.72 3.32 17.80
N PHE A 83 -4.01 3.61 16.72
CA PHE A 83 -4.48 3.46 15.36
C PHE A 83 -3.94 2.20 14.71
N VAL A 84 -4.81 1.45 14.04
CA VAL A 84 -4.43 0.41 13.08
C VAL A 84 -4.93 0.82 11.70
N TRP A 85 -3.99 1.11 10.78
CA TRP A 85 -4.36 1.36 9.38
C TRP A 85 -4.29 0.08 8.59
N THR A 86 -5.26 -0.15 7.72
CA THR A 86 -5.30 -1.35 6.90
C THR A 86 -6.01 -1.12 5.57
N ASP A 87 -5.63 -1.92 4.56
CA ASP A 87 -6.25 -1.93 3.22
C ASP A 87 -7.25 -3.09 3.12
N ASP A 88 -8.15 -3.05 2.13
CA ASP A 88 -9.17 -4.09 1.90
C ASP A 88 -8.72 -5.18 0.89
N ASP A 89 -7.48 -5.11 0.36
CA ASP A 89 -6.99 -5.88 -0.77
C ASP A 89 -6.06 -7.06 -0.41
N PHE A 90 -6.04 -7.50 0.84
CA PHE A 90 -5.29 -8.69 1.25
C PHE A 90 -6.01 -9.54 2.30
N ALA A 91 -5.73 -10.84 2.31
CA ALA A 91 -6.25 -11.78 3.30
C ALA A 91 -5.48 -11.68 4.62
N ARG A 92 -6.21 -11.71 5.74
CA ARG A 92 -5.69 -11.65 7.10
C ARG A 92 -5.93 -12.99 7.81
N PRO A 93 -4.99 -13.51 8.61
CA PRO A 93 -5.30 -14.57 9.57
C PRO A 93 -6.21 -14.02 10.69
N GLU A 94 -6.99 -14.86 11.32
CA GLU A 94 -7.91 -14.47 12.42
C GLU A 94 -7.19 -13.69 13.54
N SER A 95 -5.96 -14.08 13.88
CA SER A 95 -5.14 -13.41 14.89
C SER A 95 -4.36 -12.19 14.39
N TRP A 96 -4.66 -11.67 13.20
CA TRP A 96 -3.87 -10.59 12.59
C TRP A 96 -3.85 -9.30 13.42
N LEU A 97 -5.01 -8.84 13.86
CA LEU A 97 -5.14 -7.61 14.65
C LEU A 97 -4.42 -7.75 16.00
N GLU A 98 -4.66 -8.87 16.69
CA GLU A 98 -3.98 -9.17 17.97
C GLU A 98 -2.46 -9.19 17.81
N GLN A 99 -1.95 -9.84 16.76
CA GLN A 99 -0.51 -9.87 16.49
C GLN A 99 0.08 -8.49 16.20
N LEU A 100 -0.63 -7.66 15.44
CA LEU A 100 -0.14 -6.32 15.08
C LEU A 100 -0.12 -5.40 16.30
N VAL A 101 -1.15 -5.45 17.14
CA VAL A 101 -1.19 -4.70 18.41
C VAL A 101 -0.12 -5.21 19.38
N ALA A 102 0.09 -6.52 19.48
CA ALA A 102 1.17 -7.09 20.31
C ALA A 102 2.58 -6.68 19.81
N ASP A 103 2.75 -6.47 18.50
CA ASP A 103 4.01 -5.92 18.00
C ASP A 103 4.23 -4.48 18.48
N TYR A 104 3.19 -3.65 18.49
CA TYR A 104 3.28 -2.31 19.04
C TYR A 104 3.72 -2.33 20.50
N GLU A 105 3.10 -3.18 21.33
CA GLU A 105 3.47 -3.32 22.75
C GLU A 105 4.94 -3.71 22.95
N ARG A 106 5.50 -4.42 21.98
CA ARG A 106 6.88 -4.93 22.07
C ARG A 106 7.93 -3.97 21.52
N VAL A 107 7.62 -3.23 20.45
CA VAL A 107 8.61 -2.45 19.69
C VAL A 107 8.18 -1.02 19.36
N GLY A 108 7.00 -0.57 19.79
CA GLY A 108 6.40 0.68 19.37
C GLY A 108 5.79 0.57 17.96
N PRO A 109 5.73 1.67 17.20
CA PRO A 109 5.11 1.66 15.88
C PRO A 109 5.66 0.54 15.01
N ALA A 110 4.75 -0.25 14.42
CA ALA A 110 5.11 -1.44 13.66
C ALA A 110 4.32 -1.56 12.36
N SER A 111 4.97 -2.07 11.33
CA SER A 111 4.35 -2.29 10.02
C SER A 111 4.73 -3.66 9.46
N GLU A 112 3.83 -4.27 8.70
CA GLU A 112 4.10 -5.47 7.91
C GLU A 112 4.50 -5.12 6.47
N LEU A 113 4.72 -6.12 5.64
CA LEU A 113 5.28 -5.95 4.29
C LEU A 113 4.30 -6.44 3.21
N PRO A 114 4.02 -5.66 2.16
CA PRO A 114 3.23 -6.15 1.03
C PRO A 114 4.07 -7.04 0.11
N VAL A 115 3.51 -8.14 -0.38
CA VAL A 115 4.04 -8.88 -1.52
C VAL A 115 3.01 -8.85 -2.62
N PHE A 116 3.31 -8.10 -3.67
CA PHE A 116 2.40 -7.89 -4.79
C PHE A 116 2.38 -9.09 -5.72
N VAL A 117 1.18 -9.59 -6.03
CA VAL A 117 0.93 -10.75 -6.89
C VAL A 117 0.10 -10.31 -8.09
N GLY A 118 0.65 -10.47 -9.28
CA GLY A 118 0.03 -9.99 -10.51
C GLY A 118 -1.09 -10.89 -11.02
N ALA A 119 -2.23 -10.28 -11.37
CA ALA A 119 -3.36 -10.96 -12.02
C ALA A 119 -3.31 -10.93 -13.55
N ASP A 120 -2.62 -9.96 -14.16
CA ASP A 120 -2.45 -9.80 -15.61
C ASP A 120 -0.97 -9.95 -16.04
N PRO A 121 -0.68 -10.07 -17.36
CA PRO A 121 0.69 -10.28 -17.83
C PRO A 121 1.68 -9.20 -17.42
N LEU A 122 1.27 -7.92 -17.39
CA LEU A 122 2.17 -6.83 -17.01
C LEU A 122 2.43 -6.80 -15.50
N SER A 123 1.40 -6.96 -14.69
CA SER A 123 1.56 -7.03 -13.24
C SER A 123 2.42 -8.22 -12.82
N ARG A 124 2.25 -9.39 -13.48
CA ARG A 124 3.14 -10.55 -13.29
C ARG A 124 4.59 -10.27 -13.69
N LEU A 125 4.80 -9.59 -14.80
CA LEU A 125 6.14 -9.16 -15.22
C LEU A 125 6.78 -8.23 -14.20
N LEU A 126 6.00 -7.39 -13.51
CA LEU A 126 6.49 -6.42 -12.53
C LEU A 126 6.70 -7.01 -11.12
N GLU A 127 6.19 -8.21 -10.81
CA GLU A 127 6.36 -8.83 -9.48
C GLU A 127 7.81 -8.80 -8.96
N PRO A 128 8.85 -9.17 -9.75
CA PRO A 128 10.22 -9.09 -9.29
C PRO A 128 10.66 -7.68 -8.89
N LEU A 129 10.28 -6.67 -9.67
CA LEU A 129 10.62 -5.27 -9.36
C LEU A 129 9.92 -4.79 -8.08
N TYR A 130 8.65 -5.19 -7.87
CA TYR A 130 7.91 -4.87 -6.65
C TYR A 130 8.49 -5.58 -5.43
N ALA A 131 8.99 -6.82 -5.58
CA ALA A 131 9.69 -7.51 -4.49
C ALA A 131 10.97 -6.79 -4.05
N TYR A 132 11.73 -6.22 -5.00
CA TYR A 132 12.84 -5.33 -4.64
C TYR A 132 12.35 -4.05 -3.92
N GLY A 133 11.21 -3.50 -4.33
CA GLY A 133 10.56 -2.39 -3.63
C GLY A 133 10.24 -2.75 -2.18
N THR A 134 9.56 -3.89 -1.96
CA THR A 134 9.25 -4.41 -0.61
C THR A 134 10.51 -4.66 0.22
N PHE A 135 11.55 -5.24 -0.39
CA PHE A 135 12.85 -5.41 0.28
C PHE A 135 13.46 -4.06 0.68
N GLY A 136 13.30 -3.03 -0.16
CA GLY A 136 13.67 -1.65 0.16
C GLY A 136 12.91 -1.09 1.35
N LEU A 137 11.58 -1.29 1.42
CA LEU A 137 10.76 -0.89 2.57
C LEU A 137 11.26 -1.57 3.85
N TYR A 138 11.52 -2.88 3.80
CA TYR A 138 12.05 -3.65 4.92
C TYR A 138 13.40 -3.14 5.41
N ARG A 139 14.31 -2.79 4.48
CA ARG A 139 15.68 -2.36 4.81
C ARG A 139 15.76 -0.92 5.33
N ALA A 140 14.79 -0.11 5.02
CA ALA A 140 14.75 1.31 5.34
C ALA A 140 13.65 1.66 6.37
N ASP A 141 13.02 0.64 6.97
CA ASP A 141 11.93 0.78 7.95
C ASP A 141 10.83 1.77 7.48
N VAL A 142 10.46 1.66 6.18
CA VAL A 142 9.43 2.51 5.59
C VAL A 142 8.06 1.88 5.80
N PRO A 143 7.09 2.55 6.45
CA PRO A 143 5.77 1.98 6.75
C PRO A 143 4.99 1.64 5.48
N TRP A 144 4.17 0.60 5.59
CA TRP A 144 3.11 0.28 4.64
C TRP A 144 1.76 0.45 5.31
N GLY A 145 0.97 1.42 4.84
CA GLY A 145 -0.34 1.76 5.41
C GLY A 145 -1.43 0.72 5.21
N GLY A 146 -1.13 -0.40 4.54
CA GLY A 146 -2.04 -1.56 4.46
C GLY A 146 -1.98 -2.44 5.71
N ALA A 147 -0.92 -2.36 6.53
CA ALA A 147 -0.79 -3.08 7.80
C ALA A 147 0.18 -2.33 8.72
N LEU A 148 -0.33 -1.35 9.43
CA LEU A 148 0.44 -0.41 10.25
C LEU A 148 -0.28 -0.18 11.58
N VAL A 149 0.47 -0.15 12.68
CA VAL A 149 0.01 0.22 14.02
C VAL A 149 0.89 1.30 14.61
N PHE A 150 0.28 2.31 15.22
CA PHE A 150 0.95 3.39 15.93
C PHE A 150 -0.02 4.10 16.87
N ASP A 151 0.47 4.81 17.86
CA ASP A 151 -0.34 5.64 18.75
C ASP A 151 -0.41 7.09 18.27
N ARG A 152 -1.46 7.78 18.66
CA ARG A 152 -1.65 9.22 18.41
C ARG A 152 -0.46 10.05 18.87
N SER A 153 0.21 9.63 19.94
CA SER A 153 1.38 10.30 20.51
C SER A 153 2.69 10.07 19.73
N ASP A 154 2.74 9.06 18.87
CA ASP A 154 3.93 8.78 18.05
C ASP A 154 4.13 9.78 16.90
N VAL A 155 3.09 10.57 16.63
CA VAL A 155 3.09 11.56 15.55
C VAL A 155 2.43 12.87 15.99
N ASP A 156 2.71 13.95 15.27
CA ASP A 156 1.85 15.15 15.31
C ASP A 156 0.56 14.84 14.55
N ALA A 157 -0.44 14.28 15.26
CA ALA A 157 -1.66 13.78 14.66
C ALA A 157 -2.46 14.86 13.90
N GLU A 158 -2.47 16.12 14.38
CA GLU A 158 -3.14 17.23 13.69
C GLU A 158 -2.45 17.54 12.37
N ARG A 159 -1.13 17.58 12.39
CA ARG A 159 -0.33 17.82 11.19
C ARG A 159 -0.43 16.67 10.19
N VAL A 160 -0.40 15.42 10.66
CA VAL A 160 -0.58 14.25 9.78
C VAL A 160 -1.94 14.30 9.09
N ARG A 161 -3.04 14.59 9.82
CA ARG A 161 -4.38 14.74 9.25
C ARG A 161 -4.45 15.88 8.22
N ALA A 162 -3.86 17.04 8.53
CA ALA A 162 -3.82 18.17 7.61
C ALA A 162 -3.03 17.86 6.34
N ASP A 163 -1.91 17.15 6.46
CA ASP A 163 -1.06 16.76 5.34
C ASP A 163 -1.69 15.62 4.50
N LEU A 164 -2.41 14.65 5.13
CA LEU A 164 -3.19 13.62 4.43
C LEU A 164 -4.24 14.24 3.49
N ARG A 165 -4.90 15.33 3.89
CA ARG A 165 -5.86 16.05 3.04
C ARG A 165 -5.25 16.81 1.85
N ARG A 166 -3.93 16.72 1.67
CA ARG A 166 -3.20 17.41 0.60
C ARG A 166 -2.30 16.48 -0.23
N THR A 167 -2.24 15.20 0.12
CA THR A 167 -1.35 14.23 -0.54
C THR A 167 -2.12 13.07 -1.17
N VAL A 168 -1.42 12.32 -2.01
CA VAL A 168 -1.94 11.06 -2.57
C VAL A 168 -1.51 9.87 -1.71
N SER A 169 -0.27 9.87 -1.23
CA SER A 169 0.32 8.69 -0.58
C SER A 169 0.36 8.86 0.93
N ASP A 170 -0.43 8.08 1.62
CA ASP A 170 -0.41 7.87 3.06
C ASP A 170 0.93 7.27 3.52
N ASP A 171 1.39 6.19 2.88
CA ASP A 171 2.68 5.54 3.16
C ASP A 171 3.85 6.52 3.02
N GLY A 172 3.87 7.27 1.90
CA GLY A 172 4.91 8.25 1.64
C GLY A 172 4.93 9.36 2.69
N LEU A 173 3.74 9.85 3.11
CA LEU A 173 3.64 10.84 4.17
C LEU A 173 4.19 10.31 5.49
N LEU A 174 3.74 9.12 5.91
CA LEU A 174 4.15 8.52 7.18
C LEU A 174 5.64 8.16 7.19
N SER A 175 6.24 7.81 6.05
CA SER A 175 7.69 7.57 5.99
C SER A 175 8.56 8.78 6.39
N GLU A 176 7.98 9.98 6.43
CA GLU A 176 8.64 11.21 6.87
C GLU A 176 8.22 11.67 8.27
N ARG A 177 7.25 11.00 8.89
CA ARG A 177 6.62 11.45 10.14
C ARG A 177 6.67 10.42 11.26
N LEU A 178 6.86 9.17 10.92
CA LEU A 178 6.76 8.04 11.83
C LEU A 178 7.95 7.11 11.62
N GLU A 179 8.67 6.84 12.70
CA GLU A 179 9.66 5.78 12.73
C GLU A 179 8.96 4.47 13.10
N VAL A 180 9.11 3.45 12.26
CA VAL A 180 8.46 2.15 12.46
C VAL A 180 9.48 1.03 12.53
N THR A 181 9.12 -0.05 13.23
CA THR A 181 9.83 -1.32 13.15
C THR A 181 9.13 -2.23 12.16
N GLN A 182 9.81 -2.58 11.06
CA GLN A 182 9.27 -3.51 10.07
C GLN A 182 9.20 -4.94 10.61
N GLN A 183 8.00 -5.48 10.64
CA GLN A 183 7.81 -6.90 10.95
C GLN A 183 8.06 -7.73 9.71
N ARG A 184 8.91 -8.77 9.81
CA ARG A 184 9.21 -9.66 8.70
C ARG A 184 8.03 -10.63 8.42
N ARG A 185 6.83 -10.09 8.36
CA ARG A 185 5.62 -10.80 7.93
C ARG A 185 5.15 -10.18 6.61
N VAL A 186 5.06 -11.01 5.59
CA VAL A 186 4.61 -10.58 4.27
C VAL A 186 3.12 -10.85 4.11
N ARG A 187 2.40 -9.89 3.54
CA ARG A 187 1.00 -9.99 3.17
C ARG A 187 0.86 -9.99 1.66
N ARG A 188 0.12 -10.96 1.16
CA ARG A 188 -0.10 -11.10 -0.27
C ARG A 188 -1.19 -10.13 -0.71
N VAL A 189 -0.81 -9.18 -1.59
CA VAL A 189 -1.71 -8.20 -2.20
C VAL A 189 -1.87 -8.55 -3.67
N GLU A 190 -3.08 -8.85 -4.11
CA GLU A 190 -3.36 -9.09 -5.52
C GLU A 190 -3.48 -7.77 -6.27
N ILE A 191 -2.81 -7.68 -7.42
CA ILE A 191 -2.75 -6.45 -8.19
C ILE A 191 -2.98 -6.69 -9.69
N GLY A 192 -3.45 -5.67 -10.38
CA GLY A 192 -3.64 -5.69 -11.82
C GLY A 192 -5.10 -5.91 -12.21
N GLY A 193 -5.37 -6.92 -13.06
CA GLY A 193 -6.67 -7.19 -13.66
C GLY A 193 -6.78 -6.72 -15.11
N SER A 194 -6.00 -5.70 -15.50
CA SER A 194 -5.83 -5.27 -16.87
C SER A 194 -4.49 -4.57 -17.07
N LEU A 195 -4.02 -4.54 -18.33
CA LEU A 195 -2.79 -3.79 -18.68
C LEU A 195 -2.90 -2.31 -18.31
N ARG A 196 -4.09 -1.72 -18.44
CA ARG A 196 -4.33 -0.33 -18.08
C ARG A 196 -4.22 -0.12 -16.59
N ALA A 197 -4.87 -0.93 -15.76
CA ALA A 197 -4.79 -0.84 -14.31
C ALA A 197 -3.34 -1.01 -13.82
N SER A 198 -2.60 -1.97 -14.37
CA SER A 198 -1.20 -2.20 -14.05
C SER A 198 -0.30 -1.01 -14.44
N LEU A 199 -0.52 -0.37 -15.59
CA LEU A 199 0.21 0.83 -15.99
C LEU A 199 -0.10 2.03 -15.08
N GLU A 200 -1.37 2.27 -14.74
CA GLU A 200 -1.78 3.37 -13.86
C GLU A 200 -1.20 3.17 -12.44
N ARG A 201 -1.23 1.93 -11.90
CA ARG A 201 -0.57 1.58 -10.63
C ARG A 201 0.94 1.81 -10.69
N HIS A 202 1.59 1.38 -11.78
CA HIS A 202 3.02 1.61 -11.96
C HIS A 202 3.37 3.11 -11.98
N VAL A 203 2.59 3.93 -12.69
CA VAL A 203 2.73 5.39 -12.68
C VAL A 203 2.60 5.94 -11.25
N ARG A 204 1.59 5.51 -10.51
CA ARG A 204 1.38 5.93 -9.11
C ARG A 204 2.60 5.59 -8.25
N PHE A 205 3.11 4.36 -8.30
CA PHE A 205 4.27 3.94 -7.52
C PHE A 205 5.53 4.75 -7.85
N VAL A 206 5.85 4.93 -9.13
CA VAL A 206 6.99 5.75 -9.54
C VAL A 206 6.82 7.20 -9.07
N GLN A 207 5.61 7.76 -9.17
CA GLN A 207 5.31 9.10 -8.71
C GLN A 207 5.42 9.24 -7.17
N THR A 208 5.07 8.21 -6.41
CA THR A 208 5.27 8.14 -4.95
C THR A 208 6.76 8.17 -4.62
N PHE A 209 7.55 7.26 -5.18
CA PHE A 209 9.00 7.23 -4.96
C PHE A 209 9.71 8.51 -5.41
N ARG A 210 9.26 9.12 -6.50
CA ARG A 210 9.82 10.42 -6.95
C ARG A 210 9.67 11.52 -5.91
N ARG A 211 8.59 11.51 -5.11
CA ARG A 211 8.29 12.57 -4.13
C ARG A 211 8.78 12.27 -2.73
N PHE A 212 8.64 11.05 -2.28
CA PHE A 212 8.96 10.67 -0.90
C PHE A 212 10.28 9.91 -0.77
N GLY A 213 10.73 9.23 -1.81
CA GLY A 213 11.98 8.46 -1.84
C GLY A 213 12.88 8.74 -3.05
N PRO A 214 13.19 10.01 -3.42
CA PRO A 214 13.92 10.30 -4.67
C PRO A 214 15.32 9.68 -4.73
N ARG A 215 16.00 9.56 -3.59
CA ARG A 215 17.31 8.86 -3.52
C ARG A 215 17.17 7.37 -3.78
N GLY A 216 16.13 6.73 -3.23
CA GLY A 216 15.81 5.34 -3.48
C GLY A 216 15.47 5.09 -4.95
N LEU A 217 14.65 5.97 -5.57
CA LEU A 217 14.35 5.89 -7.00
C LEU A 217 15.60 6.05 -7.86
N ALA A 218 16.49 6.98 -7.54
CA ALA A 218 17.75 7.16 -8.26
C ALA A 218 18.66 5.92 -8.12
N GLY A 219 18.78 5.37 -6.92
CA GLY A 219 19.55 4.13 -6.68
C GLY A 219 18.97 2.93 -7.42
N ALA A 220 17.64 2.75 -7.39
CA ALA A 220 16.96 1.70 -8.16
C ALA A 220 17.17 1.88 -9.68
N THR A 221 17.11 3.13 -10.16
CA THR A 221 17.35 3.45 -11.57
C THR A 221 18.76 3.08 -12.00
N ALA A 222 19.77 3.43 -11.20
CA ALA A 222 21.17 3.08 -11.46
C ALA A 222 21.36 1.55 -11.42
N TRP A 223 20.84 0.87 -10.41
CA TRP A 223 20.95 -0.57 -10.23
C TRP A 223 20.29 -1.35 -11.37
N PHE A 224 19.01 -1.11 -11.64
CA PHE A 224 18.29 -1.81 -12.71
C PHE A 224 18.76 -1.39 -14.10
N GLY A 225 19.20 -0.14 -14.28
CA GLY A 225 19.81 0.31 -15.52
C GLY A 225 21.11 -0.45 -15.82
N LEU A 226 21.97 -0.62 -14.81
CA LEU A 226 23.20 -1.41 -14.92
C LEU A 226 22.93 -2.89 -15.20
N LEU A 227 21.99 -3.50 -14.46
CA LEU A 227 21.61 -4.89 -14.69
C LEU A 227 20.98 -5.09 -16.08
N GLY A 228 20.14 -4.16 -16.53
CA GLY A 228 19.55 -4.17 -17.88
C GLY A 228 20.62 -4.06 -18.96
N LEU A 229 21.58 -3.15 -18.80
CA LEU A 229 22.72 -3.03 -19.71
C LEU A 229 23.53 -4.32 -19.75
N LEU A 230 23.78 -4.95 -18.61
CA LEU A 230 24.48 -6.23 -18.55
C LEU A 230 23.70 -7.34 -19.28
N CYS A 231 22.37 -7.39 -19.13
CA CYS A 231 21.52 -8.33 -19.86
C CYS A 231 21.59 -8.13 -21.38
N VAL A 232 21.79 -6.89 -21.85
CA VAL A 232 21.94 -6.60 -23.29
C VAL A 232 23.33 -6.98 -23.80
N LEU A 233 24.41 -6.61 -23.08
CA LEU A 233 25.78 -6.80 -23.51
C LEU A 233 26.30 -8.24 -23.30
N ALA A 234 25.80 -8.92 -22.25
CA ALA A 234 26.18 -10.28 -21.89
C ALA A 234 24.92 -11.04 -21.42
N PRO A 235 24.07 -11.50 -22.36
CA PRO A 235 22.70 -11.99 -22.02
C PRO A 235 22.67 -13.11 -20.99
N LEU A 236 23.50 -14.14 -21.14
CA LEU A 236 23.52 -15.28 -20.22
C LEU A 236 24.05 -14.92 -18.83
N PRO A 237 25.25 -14.31 -18.69
CA PRO A 237 25.73 -13.84 -17.38
C PRO A 237 24.81 -12.81 -16.73
N GLY A 238 24.28 -11.87 -17.52
CA GLY A 238 23.36 -10.84 -17.05
C GLY A 238 22.07 -11.45 -16.50
N ALA A 239 21.43 -12.33 -17.26
CA ALA A 239 20.22 -13.03 -16.80
C ALA A 239 20.49 -13.88 -15.56
N ALA A 240 21.62 -14.59 -15.49
CA ALA A 240 21.99 -15.39 -14.33
C ALA A 240 22.18 -14.51 -13.09
N LEU A 241 22.85 -13.36 -13.20
CA LEU A 241 23.04 -12.42 -12.09
C LEU A 241 21.70 -11.84 -11.62
N VAL A 242 20.83 -11.42 -12.54
CA VAL A 242 19.50 -10.90 -12.20
C VAL A 242 18.68 -11.98 -11.50
N ALA A 243 18.65 -13.19 -12.02
CA ALA A 243 17.91 -14.30 -11.40
C ALA A 243 18.45 -14.62 -10.00
N ALA A 244 19.78 -14.66 -9.83
CA ALA A 244 20.42 -14.93 -8.54
C ALA A 244 20.13 -13.84 -7.50
N THR A 245 20.23 -12.57 -7.87
CA THR A 245 19.93 -11.44 -6.97
C THR A 245 18.45 -11.38 -6.62
N THR A 246 17.55 -11.65 -7.58
CA THR A 246 16.11 -11.75 -7.33
C THR A 246 15.78 -12.93 -6.41
N ALA A 247 16.41 -14.09 -6.61
CA ALA A 247 16.26 -15.23 -5.73
C ALA A 247 16.70 -14.92 -4.29
N GLY A 248 17.78 -14.14 -4.13
CA GLY A 248 18.23 -13.63 -2.83
C GLY A 248 17.18 -12.75 -2.15
N VAL A 249 16.56 -11.83 -2.88
CA VAL A 249 15.46 -10.98 -2.36
C VAL A 249 14.25 -11.83 -1.99
N TYR A 250 13.87 -12.80 -2.83
CA TYR A 250 12.74 -13.69 -2.57
C TYR A 250 12.99 -14.54 -1.32
N ALA A 251 14.19 -15.09 -1.17
CA ALA A 251 14.56 -15.84 0.04
C ALA A 251 14.55 -14.95 1.30
N ALA A 252 15.02 -13.70 1.19
CA ALA A 252 15.01 -12.75 2.31
C ALA A 252 13.60 -12.39 2.78
N LEU A 253 12.60 -12.41 1.88
CA LEU A 253 11.20 -12.10 2.15
C LEU A 253 10.30 -13.34 2.25
N ASP A 254 10.85 -14.56 2.19
CA ASP A 254 10.13 -15.84 2.10
C ASP A 254 9.08 -15.88 0.96
N ILE A 255 9.39 -15.25 -0.17
CA ILE A 255 8.52 -15.25 -1.35
C ILE A 255 8.75 -16.54 -2.15
N ARG A 256 7.71 -17.37 -2.30
CA ARG A 256 7.75 -18.63 -3.06
C ARG A 256 6.95 -18.52 -4.34
N ARG A 257 7.51 -17.84 -5.34
CA ARG A 257 6.81 -17.58 -6.60
C ARG A 257 7.71 -17.84 -7.81
N PRO A 258 7.15 -18.40 -8.91
CA PRO A 258 7.91 -18.66 -10.14
C PRO A 258 8.35 -17.39 -10.87
N SER A 259 7.83 -16.22 -10.48
CA SER A 259 8.19 -14.94 -11.12
C SER A 259 9.68 -14.61 -11.05
N VAL A 260 10.45 -15.25 -10.18
CA VAL A 260 11.92 -15.17 -10.17
C VAL A 260 12.54 -15.52 -11.53
N PHE A 261 11.95 -16.43 -12.31
CA PHE A 261 12.51 -16.89 -13.58
C PHE A 261 12.41 -15.87 -14.71
N TRP A 262 11.43 -14.95 -14.67
CA TRP A 262 11.33 -13.87 -15.67
C TRP A 262 11.85 -12.53 -15.19
N SER A 263 12.52 -12.51 -14.04
CA SER A 263 13.16 -11.28 -13.52
C SER A 263 14.12 -10.60 -14.53
N PRO A 264 14.86 -11.29 -15.42
CA PRO A 264 15.63 -10.62 -16.46
C PRO A 264 14.75 -9.79 -17.40
N LEU A 265 13.57 -10.27 -17.77
CA LEU A 265 12.62 -9.53 -18.60
C LEU A 265 12.04 -8.33 -17.84
N SER A 266 11.78 -8.49 -16.54
CA SER A 266 11.33 -7.40 -15.67
C SER A 266 12.35 -6.27 -15.63
N VAL A 267 13.64 -6.60 -15.48
CA VAL A 267 14.73 -5.62 -15.46
C VAL A 267 14.89 -4.92 -16.82
N LEU A 268 14.77 -5.64 -17.93
CA LEU A 268 14.78 -5.04 -19.27
C LEU A 268 13.59 -4.10 -19.50
N ALA A 269 12.41 -4.42 -18.94
CA ALA A 269 11.22 -3.57 -19.01
C ALA A 269 11.30 -2.34 -18.08
N PHE A 270 12.20 -2.34 -17.09
CA PHE A 270 12.24 -1.30 -16.05
C PHE A 270 12.45 0.11 -16.64
N VAL A 271 13.47 0.30 -17.49
CA VAL A 271 13.78 1.63 -18.04
C VAL A 271 12.67 2.17 -18.93
N PRO A 272 12.12 1.43 -19.91
CA PRO A 272 10.96 1.90 -20.68
C PRO A 272 9.75 2.26 -19.82
N LEU A 273 9.43 1.44 -18.82
CA LEU A 273 8.30 1.68 -17.92
C LEU A 273 8.55 2.88 -16.98
N LEU A 274 9.78 3.07 -16.51
CA LEU A 274 10.18 4.25 -15.74
C LEU A 274 10.01 5.53 -16.57
N VAL A 275 10.50 5.53 -17.81
CA VAL A 275 10.35 6.68 -18.74
C VAL A 275 8.87 6.97 -18.98
N TYR A 276 8.07 5.92 -19.26
CA TYR A 276 6.63 6.05 -19.40
C TYR A 276 6.00 6.71 -18.16
N ALA A 277 6.31 6.20 -16.96
CA ALA A 277 5.73 6.70 -15.71
C ALA A 277 6.14 8.16 -15.40
N LEU A 278 7.39 8.52 -15.70
CA LEU A 278 7.89 9.89 -15.49
C LEU A 278 7.31 10.88 -16.49
N ALA A 279 6.97 10.44 -17.71
CA ALA A 279 6.32 11.27 -18.73
C ALA A 279 4.84 11.55 -18.41
N ARG A 280 4.20 10.70 -17.60
CA ARG A 280 2.78 10.84 -17.23
C ARG A 280 2.62 11.95 -16.18
N ARG A 281 1.64 12.82 -16.43
CA ARG A 281 1.28 13.92 -15.52
C ARG A 281 0.08 13.60 -14.63
N THR A 282 -0.65 12.56 -14.98
CA THR A 282 -1.84 12.09 -14.27
C THR A 282 -1.83 10.57 -14.20
N PHE A 283 -2.52 10.02 -13.22
CA PHE A 283 -2.83 8.59 -13.10
C PHE A 283 -4.26 8.42 -12.60
N VAL A 284 -4.79 7.20 -12.78
CA VAL A 284 -6.10 6.80 -12.28
C VAL A 284 -5.92 5.86 -11.11
N TRP A 285 -6.70 6.07 -10.04
CA TRP A 285 -6.74 5.21 -8.87
C TRP A 285 -8.13 5.26 -8.23
N SER A 286 -8.70 4.09 -7.94
CA SER A 286 -10.03 3.94 -7.33
C SER A 286 -11.08 4.83 -7.99
N GLY A 287 -11.24 4.69 -9.31
CA GLY A 287 -12.26 5.42 -10.08
C GLY A 287 -12.02 6.93 -10.24
N ARG A 288 -10.89 7.47 -9.81
CA ARG A 288 -10.59 8.90 -9.92
C ARG A 288 -9.27 9.15 -10.63
N ARG A 289 -9.22 10.24 -11.42
CA ARG A 289 -8.00 10.73 -12.06
C ARG A 289 -7.36 11.81 -11.20
N TYR A 290 -6.08 11.61 -10.88
CA TYR A 290 -5.28 12.53 -10.07
C TYR A 290 -4.22 13.21 -10.92
N ARG A 291 -3.98 14.49 -10.63
CA ARG A 291 -2.79 15.25 -11.07
C ARG A 291 -1.98 15.59 -9.82
N TRP A 292 -0.80 15.02 -9.71
CA TRP A 292 0.05 15.16 -8.54
C TRP A 292 1.35 15.88 -8.89
N ARG A 293 1.44 17.17 -8.56
CA ARG A 293 2.58 18.04 -8.91
C ARG A 293 3.67 18.04 -7.86
N GLY A 294 3.33 18.05 -6.59
CA GLY A 294 4.23 18.09 -5.43
C GLY A 294 3.69 17.26 -4.29
N LYS A 295 4.46 16.99 -3.24
CA LYS A 295 4.02 16.17 -2.10
C LYS A 295 2.62 16.54 -1.62
N PHE A 296 2.36 17.84 -1.52
CA PHE A 296 1.12 18.43 -1.01
C PHE A 296 0.41 19.31 -2.07
N ASP A 297 0.64 19.02 -3.35
CA ASP A 297 -0.03 19.67 -4.48
C ASP A 297 -0.70 18.59 -5.35
N THR A 298 -1.88 18.21 -4.93
CA THR A 298 -2.73 17.20 -5.57
C THR A 298 -4.00 17.87 -6.08
N THR A 299 -4.47 17.46 -7.25
CA THR A 299 -5.76 17.85 -7.80
C THR A 299 -6.51 16.60 -8.24
N VAL A 300 -7.73 16.41 -7.77
CA VAL A 300 -8.68 15.45 -8.32
C VAL A 300 -9.24 16.03 -9.61
N VAL A 301 -8.92 15.40 -10.75
CA VAL A 301 -9.32 15.92 -12.08
C VAL A 301 -10.78 15.56 -12.39
N GLY A 302 -11.25 14.42 -11.90
CA GLY A 302 -12.61 13.93 -12.07
C GLY A 302 -12.72 12.43 -11.89
N ALA A 303 -13.96 11.96 -11.82
CA ALA A 303 -14.26 10.53 -11.87
C ALA A 303 -13.95 9.97 -13.27
N VAL A 304 -13.59 8.71 -13.33
CA VAL A 304 -13.38 7.95 -14.59
C VAL A 304 -13.90 6.54 -14.39
N ASP A 305 -14.43 5.96 -15.47
CA ASP A 305 -14.76 4.55 -15.50
C ASP A 305 -13.44 3.77 -15.42
N ASP A 306 -13.13 3.28 -14.23
CA ASP A 306 -11.95 2.44 -14.01
C ASP A 306 -12.41 0.98 -14.01
N PRO A 307 -11.81 0.11 -14.82
CA PRO A 307 -12.04 -1.32 -14.64
C PRO A 307 -11.62 -1.69 -13.23
N PRO A 308 -12.44 -2.44 -12.48
CA PRO A 308 -12.14 -2.80 -11.11
C PRO A 308 -10.74 -3.43 -11.03
N GLU A 309 -9.91 -2.94 -10.11
CA GLU A 309 -8.73 -3.69 -9.70
C GLU A 309 -9.23 -5.04 -9.16
N THR A 310 -8.58 -6.13 -9.55
CA THR A 310 -8.98 -7.46 -9.09
C THR A 310 -8.97 -7.49 -7.58
N ARG A 311 -10.13 -7.78 -7.01
CA ARG A 311 -10.23 -8.16 -5.60
C ARG A 311 -9.84 -9.63 -5.46
N PRO A 312 -9.29 -10.05 -4.29
CA PRO A 312 -9.02 -11.46 -4.07
C PRO A 312 -10.28 -12.27 -4.38
N ALA A 313 -10.13 -13.28 -5.25
CA ALA A 313 -11.17 -14.27 -5.41
C ALA A 313 -11.39 -14.92 -4.04
N GLU A 314 -12.63 -15.11 -3.67
CA GLU A 314 -13.02 -15.86 -2.48
C GLU A 314 -12.21 -17.15 -2.44
N ALA A 315 -11.48 -17.35 -1.34
CA ALA A 315 -10.65 -18.54 -1.11
C ALA A 315 -11.48 -19.64 -0.49
#